data_286f914336b955868b93f77baa13dadb
#
_entry.id   286f914336b955868b93f77baa13dadb
#
_cell.length_a   1.000
_cell.length_b   1.000
_cell.length_c   1.000
_cell.angle_alpha   90.00
_cell.angle_beta   90.00
_cell.angle_gamma   90.00
#
_symmetry.space_group_name_H-M   'P 1'
#
loop_
_entity.id
_entity.type
_entity.pdbx_description
1 polymer ?
#
loop_
_entity_poly.entity_id
_entity_poly.type
_entity_poly.pdbx_seq_one_letter_code
_entity_poly.pdbx_strand_id
1 'polypeptide(L)'
;MIFFIEATKHILQEDGYDHLTIREIAQRAGYNAATLYHYFRDLDELIIYGSVGFLSDYVRLLACRIKHSMTALQKYQTIYACFNEVAFVWPRVFYHMFFGNHHVDLGQVISTYYKVLYPEELQKIPDLALREMLQRGTLF
;
A
#
# COMPACT_ATOMS: atom_id res chain seq x y z
N MET A 1 14.45 -5.06 -4.66
CA MET A 1 13.47 -4.04 -4.19
C MET A 1 12.22 -4.69 -3.59
N ILE A 2 11.56 -5.55 -4.31
CA ILE A 2 10.34 -6.24 -3.84
C ILE A 2 10.59 -7.04 -2.55
N PHE A 3 11.74 -7.67 -2.42
CA PHE A 3 12.10 -8.44 -1.22
C PHE A 3 12.02 -7.63 0.07
N PHE A 4 12.47 -6.38 0.02
CA PHE A 4 12.43 -5.48 1.18
C PHE A 4 11.01 -5.04 1.50
N ILE A 5 10.19 -4.80 0.48
CA ILE A 5 8.78 -4.43 0.62
C ILE A 5 8.00 -5.58 1.27
N GLU A 6 8.20 -6.80 0.78
CA GLU A 6 7.56 -7.99 1.35
C GLU A 6 7.99 -8.24 2.79
N ALA A 7 9.29 -8.12 3.08
CA ALA A 7 9.81 -8.27 4.45
C ALA A 7 9.19 -7.22 5.39
N THR A 8 9.09 -5.97 4.95
CA THR A 8 8.47 -4.89 5.72
C THR A 8 7.00 -5.19 6.00
N LYS A 9 6.26 -5.62 5.00
CA LYS A 9 4.86 -5.99 5.14
C LYS A 9 4.68 -7.12 6.16
N HIS A 10 5.50 -8.15 6.09
CA HIS A 10 5.45 -9.27 7.04
C HIS A 10 5.74 -8.84 8.48
N ILE A 11 6.73 -7.97 8.69
CA ILE A 11 7.03 -7.45 10.01
C ILE A 11 5.84 -6.64 10.55
N LEU A 12 5.24 -5.80 9.73
CA LEU A 12 4.06 -5.02 10.13
C LEU A 12 2.87 -5.91 10.51
N GLN A 13 2.70 -7.02 9.80
CA GLN A 13 1.62 -7.98 10.10
C GLN A 13 1.85 -8.77 11.38
N GLU A 14 3.08 -9.21 11.61
CA GLU A 14 3.42 -10.13 12.71
C GLU A 14 3.80 -9.39 13.99
N ASP A 15 4.70 -8.43 13.89
CA ASP A 15 5.39 -7.82 15.03
C ASP A 15 5.03 -6.34 15.25
N GLY A 16 4.44 -5.70 14.25
CA GLY A 16 4.09 -4.28 14.31
C GLY A 16 5.29 -3.35 14.16
N TYR A 17 5.08 -2.07 14.45
CA TYR A 17 6.07 -1.01 14.22
C TYR A 17 7.29 -1.09 15.13
N ASP A 18 7.18 -1.70 16.29
CA ASP A 18 8.25 -1.73 17.30
C ASP A 18 9.48 -2.52 16.83
N HIS A 19 9.30 -3.42 15.87
CA HIS A 19 10.37 -4.24 15.29
C HIS A 19 10.82 -3.79 13.91
N LEU A 20 10.33 -2.65 13.42
CA LEU A 20 10.71 -2.11 12.13
C LEU A 20 12.03 -1.34 12.20
N THR A 21 13.11 -2.03 11.92
CA THR A 21 14.44 -1.43 11.75
C THR A 21 15.02 -1.84 10.41
N ILE A 22 15.92 -1.03 9.87
CA ILE A 22 16.65 -1.35 8.63
C ILE A 22 17.33 -2.72 8.74
N ARG A 23 17.93 -2.99 9.88
CA ARG A 23 18.64 -4.24 10.15
C ARG A 23 17.71 -5.45 10.10
N GLU A 24 16.56 -5.37 10.75
CA GLU A 24 15.59 -6.45 10.79
C GLU A 24 15.00 -6.72 9.40
N ILE A 25 14.66 -5.67 8.68
CA ILE A 25 14.12 -5.78 7.32
C ILE A 25 15.14 -6.43 6.39
N ALA A 26 16.38 -5.96 6.41
CA ALA A 26 17.45 -6.51 5.57
C ALA A 26 17.69 -7.98 5.89
N GLN A 27 17.73 -8.34 7.17
CA GLN A 27 17.94 -9.71 7.62
C GLN A 27 16.82 -10.63 7.12
N ARG A 28 15.56 -10.23 7.24
CA ARG A 28 14.41 -11.02 6.77
C ARG A 28 14.39 -11.15 5.25
N ALA A 29 14.83 -10.13 4.54
CA ALA A 29 14.91 -10.16 3.08
C ALA A 29 16.08 -10.98 2.56
N GLY A 30 17.03 -11.36 3.42
CA GLY A 30 18.23 -12.10 3.03
C GLY A 30 19.33 -11.23 2.43
N TYR A 31 19.36 -9.95 2.76
CA TYR A 31 20.34 -8.97 2.25
C TYR A 31 20.93 -8.16 3.40
N ASN A 32 21.92 -7.31 3.09
CA ASN A 32 22.47 -6.38 4.05
C ASN A 32 21.86 -4.99 3.92
N ALA A 33 22.11 -4.13 4.92
CA ALA A 33 21.57 -2.77 4.94
C ALA A 33 22.05 -1.91 3.76
N ALA A 34 23.30 -2.12 3.29
CA ALA A 34 23.82 -1.37 2.16
C ALA A 34 23.02 -1.63 0.89
N THR A 35 22.61 -2.87 0.65
CA THR A 35 21.77 -3.24 -0.49
C THR A 35 20.41 -2.54 -0.41
N LEU A 36 19.82 -2.45 0.78
CA LEU A 36 18.55 -1.77 0.99
C LEU A 36 18.63 -0.29 0.59
N TYR A 37 19.71 0.40 0.96
CA TYR A 37 19.90 1.83 0.64
C TYR A 37 20.14 2.12 -0.85
N HIS A 38 20.40 1.11 -1.66
CA HIS A 38 20.41 1.27 -3.12
C HIS A 38 19.01 1.53 -3.69
N TYR A 39 17.97 1.05 -3.02
CA TYR A 39 16.58 1.12 -3.52
C TYR A 39 15.72 2.16 -2.80
N PHE A 40 16.00 2.40 -1.52
CA PHE A 40 15.18 3.28 -0.67
C PHE A 40 16.05 4.35 -0.04
N ARG A 41 15.55 5.57 -0.04
CA ARG A 41 16.24 6.72 0.54
C ARG A 41 16.41 6.57 2.05
N ASP A 42 15.35 6.10 2.72
CA ASP A 42 15.31 5.93 4.17
C ASP A 42 14.27 4.87 4.57
N LEU A 43 14.19 4.63 5.86
CA LEU A 43 13.22 3.68 6.43
C LEU A 43 11.78 4.14 6.21
N ASP A 44 11.48 5.43 6.29
CA ASP A 44 10.13 5.95 6.10
C ASP A 44 9.59 5.64 4.71
N GLU A 45 10.39 5.83 3.69
CA GLU A 45 10.01 5.49 2.32
C GLU A 45 9.68 4.00 2.19
N LEU A 46 10.52 3.13 2.76
CA LEU A 46 10.30 1.69 2.74
C LEU A 46 9.03 1.28 3.50
N ILE A 47 8.78 1.90 4.65
CA ILE A 47 7.55 1.65 5.43
C ILE A 47 6.31 2.01 4.61
N ILE A 48 6.34 3.11 3.88
CA ILE A 48 5.20 3.52 3.05
C ILE A 48 4.99 2.52 1.90
N TYR A 49 6.05 2.05 1.25
CA TYR A 49 5.91 0.99 0.23
C TYR A 49 5.31 -0.30 0.82
N GLY A 50 5.76 -0.73 1.98
CA GLY A 50 5.18 -1.88 2.68
C GLY A 50 3.72 -1.67 3.05
N SER A 51 3.37 -0.45 3.46
CA SER A 51 2.00 -0.07 3.83
C SER A 51 1.03 -0.10 2.65
N VAL A 52 1.48 0.24 1.45
CA VAL A 52 0.64 0.17 0.23
C VAL A 52 0.18 -1.28 -0.04
N GLY A 53 0.93 -2.28 0.39
CA GLY A 53 0.50 -3.67 0.35
C GLY A 53 -0.80 -3.92 1.12
N PHE A 54 -1.02 -3.23 2.23
CA PHE A 54 -2.29 -3.28 2.98
C PHE A 54 -3.40 -2.52 2.25
N LEU A 55 -3.07 -1.42 1.59
CA LEU A 55 -4.01 -0.67 0.76
C LEU A 55 -4.56 -1.54 -0.39
N SER A 56 -3.77 -2.48 -0.90
CA SER A 56 -4.20 -3.42 -1.93
C SER A 56 -5.38 -4.27 -1.49
N ASP A 57 -5.51 -4.60 -0.21
CA ASP A 57 -6.67 -5.33 0.31
C ASP A 57 -7.95 -4.51 0.16
N TYR A 58 -7.88 -3.20 0.47
CA TYR A 58 -8.97 -2.27 0.24
C TYR A 58 -9.33 -2.17 -1.25
N VAL A 59 -8.35 -2.04 -2.12
CA VAL A 59 -8.56 -1.92 -3.56
C VAL A 59 -9.25 -3.17 -4.12
N ARG A 60 -8.83 -4.36 -3.71
CA ARG A 60 -9.47 -5.62 -4.12
C ARG A 60 -10.91 -5.72 -3.65
N LEU A 61 -11.16 -5.34 -2.41
CA LEU A 61 -12.51 -5.33 -1.84
C LEU A 61 -13.42 -4.36 -2.60
N LEU A 62 -12.93 -3.16 -2.88
CA LEU A 62 -13.65 -2.16 -3.66
C LEU A 62 -13.96 -2.65 -5.07
N ALA A 63 -12.98 -3.27 -5.74
CA ALA A 63 -13.16 -3.81 -7.08
C ALA A 63 -14.27 -4.89 -7.14
N CYS A 64 -14.43 -5.66 -6.07
CA CYS A 64 -15.49 -6.67 -5.97
C CYS A 64 -16.88 -6.07 -5.73
N ARG A 65 -16.97 -4.95 -5.01
CA ARG A 65 -18.24 -4.39 -4.55
C ARG A 65 -18.78 -3.25 -5.42
N ILE A 66 -17.90 -2.50 -6.09
CA ILE A 66 -18.32 -1.37 -6.92
C ILE A 66 -18.95 -1.87 -8.22
N LYS A 67 -20.09 -1.26 -8.62
CA LYS A 67 -20.85 -1.65 -9.84
C LYS A 67 -21.17 -0.41 -10.65
N HIS A 68 -21.17 -0.55 -11.97
CA HIS A 68 -21.53 0.54 -12.89
C HIS A 68 -22.97 1.04 -12.69
N SER A 69 -23.87 0.15 -12.28
CA SER A 69 -25.27 0.49 -12.03
C SER A 69 -25.50 1.33 -10.78
N MET A 70 -24.49 1.48 -9.93
CA MET A 70 -24.59 2.27 -8.71
C MET A 70 -24.72 3.77 -9.01
N THR A 71 -25.54 4.46 -8.23
CA THR A 71 -25.59 5.93 -8.23
C THR A 71 -24.28 6.49 -7.65
N ALA A 72 -24.02 7.79 -7.86
CA ALA A 72 -22.85 8.45 -7.28
C ALA A 72 -22.82 8.32 -5.75
N LEU A 73 -23.98 8.45 -5.09
CA LEU A 73 -24.09 8.28 -3.64
C LEU A 73 -23.77 6.85 -3.20
N GLN A 74 -24.28 5.86 -3.91
CA GLN A 74 -24.00 4.44 -3.62
C GLN A 74 -22.51 4.12 -3.79
N LYS A 75 -21.85 4.64 -4.83
CA LYS A 75 -20.40 4.51 -5.03
C LYS A 75 -19.63 5.13 -3.88
N TYR A 76 -20.00 6.33 -3.48
CA TYR A 76 -19.39 7.04 -2.35
C TYR A 76 -19.49 6.21 -1.06
N GLN A 77 -20.67 5.73 -0.73
CA GLN A 77 -20.90 4.89 0.45
C GLN A 77 -20.08 3.60 0.39
N THR A 78 -20.00 2.95 -0.78
CA THR A 78 -19.24 1.73 -0.97
C THR A 78 -17.72 1.97 -0.78
N ILE A 79 -17.21 3.07 -1.32
CA ILE A 79 -15.80 3.46 -1.17
C ILE A 79 -15.45 3.61 0.30
N TYR A 80 -16.22 4.37 1.06
CA TYR A 80 -15.95 4.60 2.48
C TYR A 80 -16.15 3.36 3.33
N ALA A 81 -17.16 2.55 3.04
CA ALA A 81 -17.40 1.30 3.75
C ALA A 81 -16.23 0.33 3.58
N CYS A 82 -15.75 0.15 2.35
CA CYS A 82 -14.60 -0.72 2.06
C CYS A 82 -13.32 -0.21 2.71
N PHE A 83 -13.08 1.10 2.66
CA PHE A 83 -11.93 1.71 3.29
C PHE A 83 -11.93 1.49 4.80
N ASN A 84 -13.04 1.77 5.45
CA ASN A 84 -13.16 1.60 6.90
C ASN A 84 -12.98 0.15 7.32
N GLU A 85 -13.54 -0.78 6.57
CA GLU A 85 -13.44 -2.21 6.87
C GLU A 85 -11.98 -2.68 6.93
N VAL A 86 -11.16 -2.25 5.99
CA VAL A 86 -9.74 -2.61 5.97
C VAL A 86 -8.92 -1.77 6.96
N ALA A 87 -9.19 -0.48 7.05
CA ALA A 87 -8.46 0.42 7.96
C ALA A 87 -8.63 0.03 9.42
N PHE A 88 -9.79 -0.47 9.82
CA PHE A 88 -10.01 -0.90 11.21
C PHE A 88 -9.30 -2.22 11.55
N VAL A 89 -8.95 -3.02 10.56
CA VAL A 89 -8.11 -4.22 10.79
C VAL A 89 -6.65 -3.83 11.02
N TRP A 90 -6.17 -2.81 10.31
CA TRP A 90 -4.78 -2.34 10.38
C TRP A 90 -4.71 -0.83 10.70
N PRO A 91 -5.22 -0.39 11.86
CA PRO A 91 -5.39 1.04 12.12
C PRO A 91 -4.07 1.82 12.19
N ARG A 92 -3.03 1.24 12.77
CA ARG A 92 -1.72 1.92 12.86
C ARG A 92 -1.08 2.12 11.49
N VAL A 93 -1.20 1.13 10.61
CA VAL A 93 -0.66 1.20 9.25
C VAL A 93 -1.35 2.31 8.46
N PHE A 94 -2.69 2.33 8.47
CA PHE A 94 -3.47 3.34 7.76
C PHE A 94 -3.29 4.73 8.37
N TYR A 95 -3.24 4.84 9.69
CA TYR A 95 -2.98 6.13 10.34
C TYR A 95 -1.61 6.69 9.93
N HIS A 96 -0.55 5.88 9.98
CA HIS A 96 0.79 6.31 9.60
C HIS A 96 0.85 6.73 8.13
N MET A 97 0.22 5.94 7.25
CA MET A 97 0.23 6.19 5.82
C MET A 97 -0.43 7.52 5.43
N PHE A 98 -1.59 7.83 6.02
CA PHE A 98 -2.38 9.01 5.66
C PHE A 98 -2.16 10.21 6.56
N PHE A 99 -1.84 10.00 7.82
CA PHE A 99 -1.77 11.08 8.82
C PHE A 99 -0.41 11.14 9.54
N GLY A 100 0.48 10.23 9.24
CA GLY A 100 1.80 10.18 9.86
C GLY A 100 2.69 11.35 9.43
N ASN A 101 3.63 11.70 10.29
CA ASN A 101 4.60 12.76 10.01
C ASN A 101 5.76 12.21 9.16
N HIS A 102 5.50 12.02 7.86
CA HIS A 102 6.52 11.62 6.90
C HIS A 102 6.50 12.55 5.69
N HIS A 103 7.63 12.63 4.99
CA HIS A 103 7.81 13.49 3.83
C HIS A 103 7.62 12.73 2.50
N VAL A 104 7.08 11.53 2.55
CA VAL A 104 6.89 10.66 1.38
C VAL A 104 5.64 11.06 0.62
N ASP A 105 5.76 11.21 -0.69
CA ASP A 105 4.62 11.44 -1.58
C ASP A 105 3.87 10.11 -1.80
N LEU A 106 2.77 9.94 -1.10
CA LEU A 106 1.97 8.72 -1.15
C LEU A 106 1.45 8.43 -2.56
N GLY A 107 1.04 9.44 -3.29
CA GLY A 107 0.58 9.29 -4.68
C GLY A 107 1.66 8.71 -5.58
N GLN A 108 2.89 9.20 -5.45
CA GLN A 108 4.04 8.69 -6.18
C GLN A 108 4.34 7.23 -5.84
N VAL A 109 4.27 6.88 -4.57
CA VAL A 109 4.49 5.50 -4.10
C VAL A 109 3.42 4.56 -4.66
N ILE A 110 2.15 4.95 -4.60
CA ILE A 110 1.04 4.15 -5.16
C ILE A 110 1.24 3.94 -6.67
N SER A 111 1.57 4.99 -7.39
CA SER A 111 1.83 4.90 -8.83
C SER A 111 2.97 3.94 -9.15
N THR A 112 4.09 4.05 -8.45
CA THR A 112 5.25 3.17 -8.64
C THR A 112 4.91 1.73 -8.27
N TYR A 113 4.20 1.53 -7.17
CA TYR A 113 3.78 0.21 -6.70
C TYR A 113 2.99 -0.53 -7.79
N TYR A 114 1.99 0.10 -8.37
CA TYR A 114 1.12 -0.55 -9.34
C TYR A 114 1.65 -0.54 -10.78
N LYS A 115 2.47 0.42 -11.17
CA LYS A 115 3.03 0.45 -12.53
C LYS A 115 4.27 -0.43 -12.69
N VAL A 116 5.13 -0.41 -11.68
CA VAL A 116 6.49 -0.97 -11.79
C VAL A 116 6.65 -2.25 -11.00
N LEU A 117 6.21 -2.24 -9.74
CA LEU A 117 6.50 -3.33 -8.80
C LEU A 117 5.50 -4.48 -8.90
N TYR A 118 4.22 -4.18 -8.99
CA TYR A 118 3.14 -5.17 -9.00
C TYR A 118 2.13 -4.90 -10.12
N PRO A 119 2.56 -4.86 -11.38
CA PRO A 119 1.64 -4.59 -12.49
C PRO A 119 0.55 -5.66 -12.63
N GLU A 120 0.79 -6.88 -12.19
CA GLU A 120 -0.19 -7.97 -12.19
C GLU A 120 -1.39 -7.69 -11.29
N GLU A 121 -1.20 -6.92 -10.22
CA GLU A 121 -2.31 -6.52 -9.34
C GLU A 121 -3.30 -5.62 -10.06
N LEU A 122 -2.83 -4.75 -10.95
CA LEU A 122 -3.71 -3.92 -11.79
C LEU A 122 -4.57 -4.76 -12.72
N GLN A 123 -4.01 -5.82 -13.29
CA GLN A 123 -4.73 -6.66 -14.23
C GLN A 123 -5.89 -7.42 -13.59
N LYS A 124 -5.84 -7.62 -12.28
CA LYS A 124 -6.91 -8.27 -11.51
C LYS A 124 -8.11 -7.35 -11.26
N ILE A 125 -7.97 -6.06 -11.51
CA ILE A 125 -9.02 -5.07 -11.27
C ILE A 125 -9.81 -4.86 -12.56
N PRO A 126 -11.11 -5.22 -12.60
CA PRO A 126 -11.90 -5.11 -13.83
C PRO A 126 -12.28 -3.68 -14.20
N ASP A 127 -12.37 -2.77 -13.21
CA ASP A 127 -12.78 -1.39 -13.43
C ASP A 127 -11.64 -0.56 -14.00
N LEU A 128 -11.79 -0.05 -15.22
CA LEU A 128 -10.76 0.75 -15.91
C LEU A 128 -10.50 2.08 -15.23
N ALA A 129 -11.54 2.72 -14.70
CA ALA A 129 -11.38 4.00 -13.99
C ALA A 129 -10.52 3.83 -12.74
N LEU A 130 -10.78 2.78 -11.98
CA LEU A 130 -10.00 2.45 -10.77
C LEU A 130 -8.55 2.14 -11.13
N ARG A 131 -8.30 1.39 -12.22
CA ARG A 131 -6.93 1.14 -12.71
C ARG A 131 -6.20 2.43 -13.02
N GLU A 132 -6.84 3.37 -13.74
CA GLU A 132 -6.22 4.66 -14.06
C GLU A 132 -5.89 5.46 -12.82
N MET A 133 -6.78 5.50 -11.84
CA MET A 133 -6.56 6.21 -10.58
C MET A 133 -5.33 5.65 -9.84
N LEU A 134 -5.20 4.34 -9.78
CA LEU A 134 -4.03 3.70 -9.17
C LEU A 134 -2.74 3.98 -9.94
N GLN A 135 -2.78 3.93 -11.26
CA GLN A 135 -1.62 4.24 -12.10
C GLN A 135 -1.15 5.69 -11.93
N ARG A 136 -2.08 6.61 -11.70
CA ARG A 136 -1.76 8.03 -11.49
C ARG A 136 -1.46 8.37 -10.04
N GLY A 137 -1.72 7.44 -9.11
CA GLY A 137 -1.60 7.70 -7.68
C GLY A 137 -2.63 8.69 -7.15
N THR A 138 -3.81 8.76 -7.78
CA THR A 138 -4.84 9.76 -7.46
C THR A 138 -6.07 9.14 -6.80
N LEU A 139 -5.93 7.98 -6.18
CA LEU A 139 -7.04 7.27 -5.54
C LEU A 139 -7.67 8.07 -4.38
N PHE A 140 -6.89 8.96 -3.79
CA PHE A 140 -7.30 9.79 -2.65
C PHE A 140 -7.10 11.27 -2.90
#